data_0528d5c3b1d4173c3ef29dea531515f7
#
_entry.id   0528d5c3b1d4173c3ef29dea531515f7
#
_cell.length_a   1.000
_cell.length_b   1.000
_cell.length_c   1.000
_cell.angle_alpha   90.00
_cell.angle_beta   90.00
_cell.angle_gamma   90.00
#
_symmetry.space_group_name_H-M   'P 1'
#
loop_
_entity.id
_entity.type
_entity.pdbx_description
1 polymer ?
#
loop_
_entity_poly.entity_id
_entity_poly.type
_entity_poly.pdbx_seq_one_letter_code
_entity_poly.pdbx_strand_id
1 'polypeptide(L)'
;MLNTSILNAQQAIPLYDGELPNAKPCNEKDHEFIDTSWMKSGILVVDHITRPTITVFEPPAEKRTGTAVIICPGGGYGIIAAGHEGADVAKVFNEAGVTAFVLRYRLPKDECMTHKEYVPLMDAQQAIYFVRSHAPQFHIDPNKIGIMGFSAGGHLASTAGTHFNPVRNELANANLRPDFMILIYPVISFNEDIGHLGSRDNLIGKDPDTKLVHLFSNEEQVTPKTPPTFLVHASDDDGVKPENSIRFYEALLKNKVPAELHLFEHGGHGFGLHNTTTSEDWFKSCINWMKANKLLP
;
A
#
# COMPACT_ATOMS: atom_id res chain seq x y z
N MET A 1 30.41 -7.67 -29.74
CA MET A 1 30.43 -6.78 -28.55
C MET A 1 29.11 -7.01 -27.84
N LEU A 2 29.17 -7.77 -26.76
CA LEU A 2 27.99 -8.06 -25.91
C LEU A 2 27.74 -6.82 -25.05
N ASN A 3 26.63 -6.16 -25.32
CA ASN A 3 26.14 -5.04 -24.51
C ASN A 3 25.57 -5.64 -23.23
N THR A 4 26.37 -5.74 -22.19
CA THR A 4 25.91 -6.02 -20.82
C THR A 4 25.21 -4.77 -20.32
N SER A 5 23.87 -4.73 -20.47
CA SER A 5 23.03 -3.83 -19.70
C SER A 5 23.19 -4.22 -18.22
N ILE A 6 23.98 -3.43 -17.52
CA ILE A 6 24.06 -3.45 -16.05
C ILE A 6 22.62 -3.15 -15.59
N LEU A 7 21.91 -4.16 -15.08
CA LEU A 7 20.75 -3.97 -14.23
C LEU A 7 21.25 -3.12 -13.04
N ASN A 8 20.99 -1.82 -13.08
CA ASN A 8 21.21 -0.96 -11.93
C ASN A 8 20.43 -1.59 -10.77
N ALA A 9 21.14 -2.09 -9.77
CA ALA A 9 20.53 -2.54 -8.54
C ALA A 9 19.70 -1.36 -8.01
N GLN A 10 18.38 -1.53 -7.92
CA GLN A 10 17.48 -0.51 -7.46
C GLN A 10 17.83 -0.16 -6.02
N GLN A 11 18.30 1.05 -5.80
CA GLN A 11 18.77 1.49 -4.50
C GLN A 11 17.56 1.82 -3.62
N ALA A 12 17.47 1.18 -2.46
CA ALA A 12 16.52 1.57 -1.43
C ALA A 12 16.96 2.92 -0.83
N ILE A 13 16.09 3.90 -0.86
CA ILE A 13 16.31 5.25 -0.34
C ILE A 13 15.73 5.31 1.08
N PRO A 14 16.48 5.72 2.10
CA PRO A 14 15.94 5.99 3.43
C PRO A 14 14.79 7.02 3.35
N LEU A 15 13.69 6.75 4.03
CA LEU A 15 12.52 7.62 3.97
C LEU A 15 12.66 8.88 4.83
N TYR A 16 13.55 8.86 5.81
CA TYR A 16 13.84 9.97 6.74
C TYR A 16 15.32 10.29 6.78
N ASP A 17 15.63 11.57 6.76
CA ASP A 17 16.99 12.10 6.97
C ASP A 17 17.19 12.39 8.46
N GLY A 18 17.66 11.42 9.25
CA GLY A 18 17.96 11.64 10.67
C GLY A 18 17.16 10.76 11.63
N GLU A 19 16.66 11.36 12.72
CA GLU A 19 15.91 10.63 13.74
C GLU A 19 14.55 10.19 13.23
N LEU A 20 14.20 8.94 13.56
CA LEU A 20 12.91 8.38 13.17
C LEU A 20 11.84 8.79 14.18
N PRO A 21 10.69 9.33 13.73
CA PRO A 21 9.61 9.68 14.63
C PRO A 21 9.10 8.42 15.36
N ASN A 22 8.75 8.57 16.62
CA ASN A 22 8.24 7.50 17.47
C ASN A 22 9.15 6.28 17.66
N ALA A 23 10.42 6.32 17.24
CA ALA A 23 11.35 5.23 17.45
C ALA A 23 11.84 5.19 18.90
N LYS A 24 12.05 3.97 19.41
CA LYS A 24 12.77 3.66 20.66
C LYS A 24 14.10 2.95 20.31
N PRO A 25 15.10 2.98 21.20
CA PRO A 25 16.25 2.09 21.07
C PRO A 25 15.80 0.64 20.92
N CYS A 26 16.22 0.00 19.84
CA CYS A 26 15.79 -1.34 19.49
C CYS A 26 16.95 -2.06 18.78
N ASN A 27 17.16 -3.34 19.10
CA ASN A 27 18.20 -4.18 18.51
C ASN A 27 17.72 -4.96 17.28
N GLU A 28 16.46 -4.79 16.89
CA GLU A 28 15.89 -5.41 15.71
C GLU A 28 16.55 -4.89 14.43
N LYS A 29 16.74 -5.79 13.48
CA LYS A 29 17.29 -5.47 12.15
C LYS A 29 16.43 -6.11 11.09
N ASP A 30 16.25 -5.41 10.00
CA ASP A 30 15.59 -5.95 8.82
C ASP A 30 16.19 -7.30 8.44
N HIS A 31 15.33 -8.29 8.25
CA HIS A 31 15.73 -9.63 7.85
C HIS A 31 14.95 -10.01 6.60
N GLU A 32 15.68 -10.33 5.54
CA GLU A 32 15.12 -10.76 4.24
C GLU A 32 15.25 -12.27 4.09
N PHE A 33 14.18 -12.93 3.67
CA PHE A 33 14.19 -14.36 3.39
C PHE A 33 13.20 -14.73 2.30
N ILE A 34 13.35 -15.94 1.75
CA ILE A 34 12.39 -16.49 0.79
C ILE A 34 11.43 -17.40 1.54
N ASP A 35 10.15 -17.01 1.55
CA ASP A 35 9.08 -17.85 2.11
C ASP A 35 8.48 -18.72 1.01
N THR A 36 8.48 -20.03 1.22
CA THR A 36 7.90 -21.03 0.32
C THR A 36 6.61 -21.64 0.84
N SER A 37 6.11 -21.17 1.99
CA SER A 37 4.90 -21.69 2.61
C SER A 37 3.62 -21.32 1.84
N TRP A 38 3.61 -20.14 1.22
CA TRP A 38 2.45 -19.63 0.47
C TRP A 38 2.51 -19.99 -1.02
N MET A 39 3.69 -19.89 -1.61
CA MET A 39 3.92 -20.19 -3.03
C MET A 39 5.17 -21.07 -3.17
N LYS A 40 5.06 -22.19 -3.87
CA LYS A 40 6.21 -23.09 -4.09
C LYS A 40 7.42 -22.43 -4.75
N SER A 41 7.19 -21.41 -5.57
CA SER A 41 8.26 -20.59 -6.19
C SER A 41 9.00 -19.74 -5.17
N GLY A 42 8.46 -19.59 -3.96
CA GLY A 42 8.96 -18.68 -2.94
C GLY A 42 8.65 -17.22 -3.22
N ILE A 43 8.43 -16.46 -2.18
CA ILE A 43 8.25 -15.02 -2.21
C ILE A 43 9.31 -14.35 -1.34
N LEU A 44 9.85 -13.22 -1.81
CA LEU A 44 10.75 -12.40 -0.98
C LEU A 44 9.92 -11.72 0.11
N VAL A 45 10.27 -12.00 1.35
CA VAL A 45 9.65 -11.45 2.56
C VAL A 45 10.68 -10.67 3.34
N VAL A 46 10.24 -9.58 3.96
CA VAL A 46 11.05 -8.79 4.90
C VAL A 46 10.31 -8.66 6.22
N ASP A 47 10.96 -8.96 7.31
CA ASP A 47 10.47 -8.74 8.66
C ASP A 47 11.36 -7.78 9.46
N HIS A 48 10.97 -7.48 10.72
CA HIS A 48 11.75 -6.66 11.65
C HIS A 48 12.12 -5.25 11.12
N ILE A 49 11.30 -4.70 10.22
CA ILE A 49 11.57 -3.39 9.61
C ILE A 49 11.43 -2.29 10.67
N THR A 50 12.56 -1.70 11.04
CA THR A 50 12.65 -0.58 11.98
C THR A 50 13.07 0.73 11.32
N ARG A 51 13.63 0.66 10.10
CA ARG A 51 14.01 1.81 9.27
C ARG A 51 13.29 1.75 7.93
N PRO A 52 12.32 2.66 7.69
CA PRO A 52 11.54 2.62 6.47
C PRO A 52 12.36 3.10 5.28
N THR A 53 12.17 2.43 4.15
CA THR A 53 12.82 2.77 2.89
C THR A 53 11.81 2.81 1.75
N ILE A 54 12.17 3.50 0.69
CA ILE A 54 11.41 3.51 -0.55
C ILE A 54 12.32 3.11 -1.71
N THR A 55 11.86 2.18 -2.54
CA THR A 55 12.59 1.73 -3.73
C THR A 55 11.89 2.23 -4.96
N VAL A 56 12.60 2.93 -5.84
CA VAL A 56 12.05 3.56 -7.04
C VAL A 56 12.19 2.62 -8.25
N PHE A 57 11.12 2.50 -9.01
CA PHE A 57 11.03 1.80 -10.28
C PHE A 57 10.56 2.78 -11.34
N GLU A 58 11.45 3.22 -12.21
CA GLU A 58 11.13 4.18 -13.27
C GLU A 58 10.85 3.48 -14.60
N PRO A 59 9.79 3.88 -15.31
CA PRO A 59 9.56 3.41 -16.67
C PRO A 59 10.62 3.99 -17.63
N PRO A 60 10.86 3.35 -18.78
CA PRO A 60 11.65 3.93 -19.85
C PRO A 60 11.16 5.33 -20.20
N ALA A 61 12.07 6.25 -20.53
CA ALA A 61 11.76 7.68 -20.71
C ALA A 61 10.63 7.91 -21.74
N GLU A 62 10.61 7.12 -22.79
CA GLU A 62 9.62 7.20 -23.87
C GLU A 62 8.21 6.71 -23.46
N LYS A 63 8.09 5.98 -22.35
CA LYS A 63 6.81 5.49 -21.82
C LYS A 63 6.24 6.35 -20.69
N ARG A 64 7.01 7.27 -20.14
CA ARG A 64 6.61 8.05 -18.94
C ARG A 64 5.29 8.79 -19.15
N THR A 65 4.34 8.56 -18.26
CA THR A 65 3.01 9.19 -18.27
C THR A 65 2.88 10.37 -17.30
N GLY A 66 3.88 10.56 -16.43
CA GLY A 66 3.83 11.49 -15.32
C GLY A 66 3.03 11.00 -14.10
N THR A 67 2.46 9.81 -14.17
CA THR A 67 1.72 9.22 -13.04
C THR A 67 2.66 8.40 -12.14
N ALA A 68 2.43 8.45 -10.84
CA ALA A 68 3.15 7.65 -9.86
C ALA A 68 2.21 6.86 -8.95
N VAL A 69 2.71 5.72 -8.46
CA VAL A 69 2.04 4.90 -7.46
C VAL A 69 3.00 4.50 -6.34
N ILE A 70 2.61 4.69 -5.08
CA ILE A 70 3.31 4.20 -3.91
C ILE A 70 2.67 2.86 -3.55
N ILE A 71 3.45 1.79 -3.52
CA ILE A 71 2.98 0.42 -3.29
C ILE A 71 3.32 0.02 -1.87
N CYS A 72 2.30 -0.36 -1.10
CA CYS A 72 2.37 -0.88 0.26
C CYS A 72 2.09 -2.40 0.21
N PRO A 73 3.10 -3.28 0.22
CA PRO A 73 2.88 -4.72 0.24
C PRO A 73 2.18 -5.17 1.52
N GLY A 74 1.49 -6.31 1.47
CA GLY A 74 0.82 -6.93 2.62
C GLY A 74 1.77 -7.71 3.53
N GLY A 75 1.17 -8.44 4.47
CA GLY A 75 1.86 -9.28 5.43
C GLY A 75 1.40 -9.08 6.88
N GLY A 76 0.14 -8.70 7.08
CA GLY A 76 -0.51 -8.65 8.40
C GLY A 76 0.11 -7.67 9.38
N TYR A 77 0.91 -6.69 8.95
CA TYR A 77 1.76 -5.84 9.79
C TYR A 77 2.85 -6.60 10.57
N GLY A 78 3.04 -7.88 10.32
CA GLY A 78 4.12 -8.69 10.91
C GLY A 78 5.32 -8.87 9.99
N ILE A 79 5.07 -8.83 8.69
CA ILE A 79 6.05 -8.93 7.61
C ILE A 79 5.68 -8.00 6.46
N ILE A 80 6.53 -7.93 5.42
CA ILE A 80 6.22 -7.34 4.12
C ILE A 80 6.50 -8.35 3.02
N ALA A 81 5.51 -8.66 2.19
CA ALA A 81 5.61 -9.50 0.99
C ALA A 81 6.27 -8.71 -0.17
N ALA A 82 7.56 -8.37 -0.01
CA ALA A 82 8.28 -7.39 -0.84
C ALA A 82 8.45 -7.82 -2.32
N GLY A 83 8.39 -9.12 -2.60
CA GLY A 83 8.50 -9.66 -3.95
C GLY A 83 7.21 -9.45 -4.75
N HIS A 84 6.26 -10.38 -4.58
CA HIS A 84 5.08 -10.49 -5.45
C HIS A 84 4.05 -9.37 -5.27
N GLU A 85 3.97 -8.72 -4.09
CA GLU A 85 3.11 -7.56 -3.83
C GLU A 85 3.88 -6.21 -3.91
N GLY A 86 5.18 -6.26 -4.15
CA GLY A 86 6.04 -5.08 -4.25
C GLY A 86 6.73 -4.98 -5.60
N ALA A 87 7.91 -5.59 -5.73
CA ALA A 87 8.78 -5.43 -6.90
C ALA A 87 8.14 -5.90 -8.21
N ASP A 88 7.38 -7.02 -8.19
CA ASP A 88 6.76 -7.53 -9.41
C ASP A 88 5.61 -6.64 -9.88
N VAL A 89 4.84 -6.09 -8.94
CA VAL A 89 3.80 -5.09 -9.21
C VAL A 89 4.39 -3.80 -9.77
N ALA A 90 5.50 -3.34 -9.21
CA ALA A 90 6.20 -2.15 -9.70
C ALA A 90 6.66 -2.28 -11.15
N LYS A 91 7.15 -3.47 -11.54
CA LYS A 91 7.57 -3.76 -12.93
C LYS A 91 6.42 -3.63 -13.93
N VAL A 92 5.23 -4.18 -13.62
CA VAL A 92 4.08 -4.09 -14.54
C VAL A 92 3.52 -2.68 -14.63
N PHE A 93 3.59 -1.89 -13.55
CA PHE A 93 3.29 -0.46 -13.63
C PHE A 93 4.28 0.29 -14.53
N ASN A 94 5.57 -0.04 -14.48
CA ASN A 94 6.56 0.56 -15.39
C ASN A 94 6.27 0.22 -16.87
N GLU A 95 5.80 -0.97 -17.17
CA GLU A 95 5.37 -1.33 -18.52
C GLU A 95 4.22 -0.44 -19.02
N ALA A 96 3.33 -0.04 -18.11
CA ALA A 96 2.24 0.90 -18.36
C ALA A 96 2.66 2.38 -18.30
N GLY A 97 3.95 2.68 -18.09
CA GLY A 97 4.49 4.05 -18.05
C GLY A 97 4.31 4.78 -16.73
N VAL A 98 3.95 4.07 -15.66
CA VAL A 98 3.78 4.62 -14.31
C VAL A 98 5.06 4.44 -13.50
N THR A 99 5.53 5.50 -12.84
CA THR A 99 6.64 5.39 -11.89
C THR A 99 6.12 4.75 -10.60
N ALA A 100 6.74 3.66 -10.16
CA ALA A 100 6.32 2.94 -8.97
C ALA A 100 7.34 3.09 -7.84
N PHE A 101 6.84 3.21 -6.62
CA PHE A 101 7.62 3.37 -5.41
C PHE A 101 7.21 2.29 -4.41
N VAL A 102 8.05 1.30 -4.18
CA VAL A 102 7.76 0.24 -3.20
C VAL A 102 8.19 0.71 -1.82
N LEU A 103 7.22 0.83 -0.92
CA LEU A 103 7.43 1.28 0.44
C LEU A 103 7.66 0.07 1.37
N ARG A 104 8.82 0.04 2.01
CA ARG A 104 9.08 -0.81 3.17
C ARG A 104 8.79 0.01 4.42
N TYR A 105 7.55 0.00 4.85
CA TYR A 105 7.10 0.71 6.05
C TYR A 105 7.50 -0.04 7.32
N ARG A 106 7.66 0.67 8.43
CA ARG A 106 8.00 0.06 9.72
C ARG A 106 6.86 -0.86 10.19
N LEU A 107 7.26 -2.02 10.67
CA LEU A 107 6.34 -2.99 11.27
C LEU A 107 6.11 -2.62 12.74
N PRO A 108 4.84 -2.45 13.19
CA PRO A 108 4.53 -1.92 14.50
C PRO A 108 4.92 -2.89 15.62
N LYS A 109 5.86 -2.49 16.47
CA LYS A 109 6.35 -3.25 17.64
C LYS A 109 6.47 -2.33 18.86
N ASP A 110 5.87 -2.74 19.97
CA ASP A 110 5.89 -1.97 21.22
C ASP A 110 7.30 -1.79 21.78
N GLU A 111 8.20 -2.75 21.54
CA GLU A 111 9.59 -2.71 21.99
C GLU A 111 10.41 -1.65 21.25
N CYS A 112 10.06 -1.40 19.99
CA CYS A 112 10.83 -0.51 19.10
C CYS A 112 10.17 0.85 18.88
N MET A 113 8.92 1.04 19.30
CA MET A 113 8.14 2.23 18.93
C MET A 113 7.25 2.71 20.07
N THR A 114 7.06 4.02 20.16
CA THR A 114 5.98 4.66 20.92
C THR A 114 4.81 4.88 19.99
N HIS A 115 3.57 4.69 20.48
CA HIS A 115 2.36 4.85 19.65
C HIS A 115 2.50 4.14 18.30
N LYS A 116 2.85 2.86 18.38
CA LYS A 116 3.15 2.01 17.18
C LYS A 116 2.03 2.02 16.16
N GLU A 117 0.80 2.23 16.59
CA GLU A 117 -0.41 2.25 15.77
C GLU A 117 -0.39 3.34 14.69
N TYR A 118 0.32 4.45 14.94
CA TYR A 118 0.46 5.54 13.96
C TYR A 118 1.70 5.42 13.08
N VAL A 119 2.66 4.56 13.44
CA VAL A 119 3.97 4.54 12.78
C VAL A 119 3.91 4.15 11.32
N PRO A 120 3.16 3.10 10.89
CA PRO A 120 3.02 2.81 9.46
C PRO A 120 2.35 3.96 8.69
N LEU A 121 1.35 4.63 9.27
CA LEU A 121 0.71 5.80 8.66
C LEU A 121 1.69 6.98 8.51
N MET A 122 2.53 7.23 9.52
CA MET A 122 3.60 8.25 9.42
C MET A 122 4.53 7.95 8.25
N ASP A 123 4.89 6.69 8.04
CA ASP A 123 5.77 6.29 6.94
C ASP A 123 5.06 6.42 5.58
N ALA A 124 3.79 6.07 5.47
CA ALA A 124 3.01 6.27 4.25
C ALA A 124 2.84 7.76 3.92
N GLN A 125 2.55 8.61 4.92
CA GLN A 125 2.47 10.06 4.75
C GLN A 125 3.83 10.66 4.36
N GLN A 126 4.93 10.18 4.94
CA GLN A 126 6.27 10.60 4.57
C GLN A 126 6.62 10.17 3.13
N ALA A 127 6.18 8.98 2.70
CA ALA A 127 6.37 8.52 1.33
C ALA A 127 5.60 9.40 0.33
N ILE A 128 4.35 9.76 0.62
CA ILE A 128 3.57 10.69 -0.21
C ILE A 128 4.25 12.06 -0.29
N TYR A 129 4.72 12.57 0.84
CA TYR A 129 5.49 13.83 0.89
C TYR A 129 6.77 13.74 0.06
N PHE A 130 7.55 12.67 0.24
CA PHE A 130 8.80 12.44 -0.50
C PHE A 130 8.54 12.42 -2.01
N VAL A 131 7.61 11.60 -2.49
CA VAL A 131 7.32 11.50 -3.93
C VAL A 131 6.82 12.81 -4.48
N ARG A 132 5.93 13.53 -3.77
CA ARG A 132 5.36 14.79 -4.22
C ARG A 132 6.39 15.93 -4.24
N SER A 133 7.27 16.00 -3.25
CA SER A 133 8.33 17.02 -3.19
C SER A 133 9.47 16.78 -4.21
N HIS A 134 9.69 15.52 -4.60
CA HIS A 134 10.68 15.13 -5.61
C HIS A 134 10.07 14.84 -6.99
N ALA A 135 8.80 15.22 -7.21
CA ALA A 135 8.09 14.96 -8.45
C ALA A 135 8.83 15.41 -9.72
N PRO A 136 9.48 16.61 -9.76
CA PRO A 136 10.27 17.01 -10.93
C PRO A 136 11.46 16.09 -11.21
N GLN A 137 12.13 15.57 -10.17
CA GLN A 137 13.27 14.68 -10.29
C GLN A 137 12.90 13.36 -10.98
N PHE A 138 11.71 12.85 -10.70
CA PHE A 138 11.17 11.59 -11.24
C PHE A 138 10.24 11.80 -12.45
N HIS A 139 10.15 13.03 -12.99
CA HIS A 139 9.26 13.38 -14.11
C HIS A 139 7.78 13.05 -13.84
N ILE A 140 7.32 13.31 -12.62
CA ILE A 140 5.96 13.03 -12.14
C ILE A 140 5.16 14.33 -12.07
N ASP A 141 3.87 14.25 -12.42
CA ASP A 141 2.89 15.28 -12.11
C ASP A 141 2.54 15.19 -10.61
N PRO A 142 2.79 16.21 -9.79
CA PRO A 142 2.51 16.19 -8.35
C PRO A 142 1.02 16.00 -7.99
N ASN A 143 0.12 16.08 -9.00
CA ASN A 143 -1.31 15.85 -8.86
C ASN A 143 -1.77 14.47 -9.37
N LYS A 144 -0.81 13.57 -9.68
CA LYS A 144 -1.07 12.20 -10.16
C LYS A 144 -0.29 11.18 -9.35
N ILE A 145 -0.30 11.29 -8.02
CA ILE A 145 0.40 10.40 -7.10
C ILE A 145 -0.63 9.58 -6.33
N GLY A 146 -0.73 8.30 -6.65
CA GLY A 146 -1.61 7.36 -5.95
C GLY A 146 -0.90 6.55 -4.89
N ILE A 147 -1.71 5.89 -4.07
CA ILE A 147 -1.24 4.88 -3.12
C ILE A 147 -1.96 3.56 -3.41
N MET A 148 -1.21 2.47 -3.35
CA MET A 148 -1.72 1.12 -3.58
C MET A 148 -1.33 0.23 -2.41
N GLY A 149 -2.19 -0.74 -2.09
CA GLY A 149 -1.81 -1.73 -1.10
C GLY A 149 -2.56 -3.04 -1.23
N PHE A 150 -1.92 -4.08 -0.69
CA PHE A 150 -2.39 -5.45 -0.66
C PHE A 150 -2.66 -5.87 0.78
N SER A 151 -3.74 -6.56 1.07
CA SER A 151 -4.00 -7.13 2.40
C SER A 151 -3.84 -6.07 3.52
N ALA A 152 -2.96 -6.27 4.49
CA ALA A 152 -2.62 -5.26 5.50
C ALA A 152 -1.97 -3.99 4.92
N GLY A 153 -1.23 -4.08 3.81
CA GLY A 153 -0.78 -2.92 3.04
C GLY A 153 -1.93 -2.15 2.40
N GLY A 154 -3.04 -2.84 2.06
CA GLY A 154 -4.30 -2.24 1.66
C GLY A 154 -4.97 -1.46 2.80
N HIS A 155 -4.86 -1.98 4.03
CA HIS A 155 -5.26 -1.24 5.22
C HIS A 155 -4.43 0.05 5.37
N LEU A 156 -3.11 -0.03 5.25
CA LEU A 156 -2.24 1.14 5.31
C LEU A 156 -2.56 2.16 4.21
N ALA A 157 -2.77 1.70 2.97
CA ALA A 157 -3.12 2.56 1.85
C ALA A 157 -4.48 3.26 2.04
N SER A 158 -5.50 2.52 2.50
CA SER A 158 -6.82 3.09 2.81
C SER A 158 -6.78 4.02 4.02
N THR A 159 -5.95 3.72 5.04
CA THR A 159 -5.70 4.62 6.17
C THR A 159 -5.07 5.93 5.68
N ALA A 160 -4.05 5.89 4.82
CA ALA A 160 -3.46 7.11 4.25
C ALA A 160 -4.46 7.90 3.39
N GLY A 161 -5.40 7.24 2.73
CA GLY A 161 -6.43 7.87 1.91
C GLY A 161 -7.63 8.43 2.70
N THR A 162 -7.84 8.00 3.94
CA THR A 162 -8.89 8.51 4.83
C THR A 162 -8.34 9.45 5.91
N HIS A 163 -7.10 9.25 6.34
CA HIS A 163 -6.39 10.03 7.36
C HIS A 163 -5.23 10.82 6.73
N PHE A 164 -5.53 11.70 5.79
CA PHE A 164 -4.51 12.51 5.09
C PHE A 164 -4.17 13.82 5.81
N ASN A 165 -4.77 14.12 6.95
CA ASN A 165 -4.27 15.17 7.83
C ASN A 165 -2.93 14.72 8.43
N PRO A 166 -1.92 15.61 8.49
CA PRO A 166 -0.61 15.25 9.00
C PRO A 166 -0.64 14.70 10.42
N VAL A 167 -0.11 13.50 10.64
CA VAL A 167 0.12 12.97 11.98
C VAL A 167 1.34 13.65 12.63
N ARG A 168 2.25 14.16 11.80
CA ARG A 168 3.49 14.84 12.22
C ARG A 168 3.39 16.34 11.95
N ASN A 169 3.75 17.15 12.95
CA ASN A 169 3.71 18.62 12.86
C ASN A 169 4.64 19.17 11.74
N GLU A 170 5.76 18.50 11.46
CA GLU A 170 6.71 18.91 10.41
C GLU A 170 6.08 18.88 9.02
N LEU A 171 5.03 18.11 8.85
CA LEU A 171 4.27 18.00 7.60
C LEU A 171 2.97 18.83 7.58
N ALA A 172 2.75 19.70 8.56
CA ALA A 172 1.50 20.45 8.74
C ALA A 172 1.03 21.24 7.51
N ASN A 173 1.96 21.68 6.65
CA ASN A 173 1.67 22.41 5.43
C ASN A 173 1.79 21.57 4.15
N ALA A 174 2.01 20.26 4.27
CA ALA A 174 2.16 19.35 3.14
C ALA A 174 0.80 18.81 2.66
N ASN A 175 0.65 18.63 1.35
CA ASN A 175 -0.46 17.87 0.81
C ASN A 175 -0.12 16.38 0.89
N LEU A 176 -0.71 15.69 1.85
CA LEU A 176 -0.50 14.26 2.11
C LEU A 176 -1.65 13.39 1.58
N ARG A 177 -2.68 14.01 0.97
CA ARG A 177 -3.76 13.26 0.35
C ARG A 177 -3.25 12.60 -0.94
N PRO A 178 -3.33 11.27 -1.10
CA PRO A 178 -3.06 10.64 -2.39
C PRO A 178 -4.12 11.07 -3.41
N ASP A 179 -3.77 11.09 -4.70
CA ASP A 179 -4.69 11.54 -5.74
C ASP A 179 -5.65 10.43 -6.17
N PHE A 180 -5.27 9.16 -5.94
CA PHE A 180 -6.10 7.97 -6.13
C PHE A 180 -5.64 6.82 -5.23
N MET A 181 -6.49 5.79 -5.06
CA MET A 181 -6.17 4.56 -4.32
C MET A 181 -6.41 3.32 -5.18
N ILE A 182 -5.57 2.29 -4.99
CA ILE A 182 -5.73 0.95 -5.56
C ILE A 182 -5.60 -0.05 -4.43
N LEU A 183 -6.66 -0.80 -4.14
CA LEU A 183 -6.75 -1.67 -2.97
C LEU A 183 -7.05 -3.11 -3.40
N ILE A 184 -6.13 -4.03 -3.14
CA ILE A 184 -6.21 -5.42 -3.59
C ILE A 184 -6.38 -6.32 -2.37
N TYR A 185 -7.48 -7.04 -2.31
CA TYR A 185 -7.96 -7.84 -1.17
C TYR A 185 -7.62 -7.18 0.18
N PRO A 186 -7.99 -5.88 0.33
CA PRO A 186 -7.51 -5.10 1.45
C PRO A 186 -8.14 -5.53 2.76
N VAL A 187 -7.38 -5.51 3.84
CA VAL A 187 -7.95 -5.28 5.16
C VAL A 187 -8.44 -3.84 5.20
N ILE A 188 -9.65 -3.62 5.71
CA ILE A 188 -10.29 -2.30 5.81
C ILE A 188 -10.77 -2.04 7.24
N SER A 189 -11.50 -3.01 7.78
CA SER A 189 -12.15 -2.90 9.09
C SER A 189 -11.36 -3.64 10.16
N PHE A 190 -11.38 -3.08 11.36
CA PHE A 190 -10.96 -3.78 12.57
C PHE A 190 -12.13 -4.16 13.49
N ASN A 191 -13.37 -3.94 13.03
CA ASN A 191 -14.56 -4.43 13.71
C ASN A 191 -14.57 -5.97 13.73
N GLU A 192 -15.10 -6.56 14.81
CA GLU A 192 -14.99 -8.01 15.07
C GLU A 192 -15.67 -8.88 14.02
N ASP A 193 -16.71 -8.37 13.36
CA ASP A 193 -17.53 -9.15 12.42
C ASP A 193 -16.81 -9.44 11.08
N ILE A 194 -15.96 -8.51 10.60
CA ILE A 194 -15.25 -8.67 9.32
C ILE A 194 -13.75 -8.42 9.42
N GLY A 195 -13.25 -7.92 10.56
CA GLY A 195 -11.86 -7.52 10.74
C GLY A 195 -10.89 -8.70 10.64
N HIS A 196 -9.73 -8.46 10.02
CA HIS A 196 -8.62 -9.40 10.07
C HIS A 196 -7.87 -9.24 11.40
N LEU A 197 -8.13 -10.14 12.34
CA LEU A 197 -7.63 -10.04 13.73
C LEU A 197 -6.10 -9.98 13.80
N GLY A 198 -5.39 -10.72 12.95
CA GLY A 198 -3.92 -10.69 12.93
C GLY A 198 -3.36 -9.30 12.63
N SER A 199 -3.91 -8.61 11.63
CA SER A 199 -3.52 -7.22 11.29
C SER A 199 -3.90 -6.24 12.40
N ARG A 200 -5.10 -6.39 12.98
CA ARG A 200 -5.57 -5.57 14.10
C ARG A 200 -4.63 -5.69 15.29
N ASP A 201 -4.38 -6.92 15.72
CA ASP A 201 -3.58 -7.19 16.92
C ASP A 201 -2.13 -6.70 16.78
N ASN A 202 -1.55 -6.84 15.59
CA ASN A 202 -0.22 -6.31 15.30
C ASN A 202 -0.20 -4.78 15.33
N LEU A 203 -1.20 -4.09 14.75
CA LEU A 203 -1.20 -2.64 14.67
C LEU A 203 -1.63 -1.99 15.99
N ILE A 204 -2.80 -2.35 16.53
CA ILE A 204 -3.43 -1.67 17.67
C ILE A 204 -3.48 -2.49 18.96
N GLY A 205 -2.89 -3.71 18.95
CA GLY A 205 -2.86 -4.60 20.12
C GLY A 205 -4.05 -5.56 20.19
N LYS A 206 -3.94 -6.55 21.09
CA LYS A 206 -4.94 -7.63 21.22
C LYS A 206 -6.24 -7.18 21.89
N ASP A 207 -6.14 -6.22 22.82
CA ASP A 207 -7.27 -5.65 23.56
C ASP A 207 -7.33 -4.13 23.31
N PRO A 208 -7.60 -3.69 22.06
CA PRO A 208 -7.55 -2.28 21.74
C PRO A 208 -8.74 -1.50 22.33
N ASP A 209 -8.51 -0.24 22.67
CA ASP A 209 -9.60 0.70 22.95
C ASP A 209 -10.55 0.75 21.73
N THR A 210 -11.85 0.72 22.00
CA THR A 210 -12.91 0.81 20.97
C THR A 210 -12.71 2.03 20.05
N LYS A 211 -12.17 3.13 20.57
CA LYS A 211 -11.83 4.32 19.76
C LYS A 211 -10.76 4.03 18.72
N LEU A 212 -9.75 3.20 19.05
CA LEU A 212 -8.74 2.79 18.08
C LEU A 212 -9.33 1.85 17.01
N VAL A 213 -10.22 0.94 17.42
CA VAL A 213 -10.95 0.08 16.47
C VAL A 213 -11.72 0.94 15.47
N HIS A 214 -12.51 1.92 15.94
CA HIS A 214 -13.23 2.86 15.08
C HIS A 214 -12.29 3.70 14.22
N LEU A 215 -11.21 4.24 14.80
CA LEU A 215 -10.25 5.09 14.09
C LEU A 215 -9.60 4.36 12.91
N PHE A 216 -9.27 3.09 13.09
CA PHE A 216 -8.61 2.25 12.09
C PHE A 216 -9.57 1.32 11.34
N SER A 217 -10.90 1.47 11.48
CA SER A 217 -11.90 0.89 10.60
C SER A 217 -12.19 1.91 9.48
N ASN A 218 -11.48 1.75 8.36
CA ASN A 218 -11.39 2.79 7.33
C ASN A 218 -12.71 3.05 6.59
N GLU A 219 -13.63 2.08 6.56
CA GLU A 219 -14.99 2.28 6.03
C GLU A 219 -15.78 3.34 6.82
N GLU A 220 -15.46 3.52 8.09
CA GLU A 220 -16.08 4.53 8.96
C GLU A 220 -15.45 5.92 8.79
N GLN A 221 -14.28 6.00 8.16
CA GLN A 221 -13.48 7.23 8.01
C GLN A 221 -13.63 7.87 6.62
N VAL A 222 -14.44 7.29 5.74
CA VAL A 222 -14.66 7.81 4.39
C VAL A 222 -15.39 9.16 4.44
N THR A 223 -14.85 10.14 3.73
CA THR A 223 -15.43 11.47 3.56
C THR A 223 -15.56 11.83 2.08
N PRO A 224 -16.28 12.89 1.70
CA PRO A 224 -16.30 13.37 0.31
C PRO A 224 -14.93 13.80 -0.24
N LYS A 225 -13.90 13.89 0.63
CA LYS A 225 -12.51 14.20 0.24
C LYS A 225 -11.65 12.95 0.08
N THR A 226 -12.15 11.76 0.40
CA THR A 226 -11.45 10.49 0.16
C THR A 226 -11.13 10.34 -1.33
N PRO A 227 -9.94 9.86 -1.73
CA PRO A 227 -9.56 9.76 -3.14
C PRO A 227 -10.44 8.78 -3.94
N PRO A 228 -10.58 8.96 -5.27
CA PRO A 228 -11.11 7.92 -6.15
C PRO A 228 -10.40 6.60 -5.95
N THR A 229 -11.15 5.49 -5.92
CA THR A 229 -10.62 4.19 -5.49
C THR A 229 -10.99 3.07 -6.45
N PHE A 230 -9.98 2.24 -6.77
CA PHE A 230 -10.15 0.95 -7.45
C PHE A 230 -9.94 -0.18 -6.45
N LEU A 231 -10.85 -1.16 -6.42
CA LEU A 231 -10.82 -2.30 -5.50
C LEU A 231 -10.89 -3.63 -6.24
N VAL A 232 -10.17 -4.62 -5.72
CA VAL A 232 -10.25 -6.02 -6.18
C VAL A 232 -10.31 -6.95 -4.98
N HIS A 233 -11.18 -7.98 -5.04
CA HIS A 233 -11.25 -9.02 -4.02
C HIS A 233 -11.73 -10.36 -4.63
N ALA A 234 -11.59 -11.46 -3.90
CA ALA A 234 -12.20 -12.74 -4.23
C ALA A 234 -13.28 -13.08 -3.19
N SER A 235 -14.42 -13.63 -3.65
CA SER A 235 -15.54 -13.98 -2.75
C SER A 235 -15.26 -15.15 -1.82
N ASP A 236 -14.29 -16.00 -2.19
CA ASP A 236 -13.84 -17.15 -1.42
C ASP A 236 -12.59 -16.87 -0.56
N ASP A 237 -12.25 -15.58 -0.36
CA ASP A 237 -11.16 -15.18 0.53
C ASP A 237 -11.54 -15.45 2.00
N ASP A 238 -10.91 -16.47 2.59
CA ASP A 238 -11.10 -16.90 3.98
C ASP A 238 -10.09 -16.24 4.94
N GLY A 239 -9.04 -15.61 4.43
CA GLY A 239 -8.06 -14.85 5.20
C GLY A 239 -8.55 -13.45 5.54
N VAL A 240 -8.98 -12.70 4.53
CA VAL A 240 -9.58 -11.37 4.66
C VAL A 240 -10.95 -11.36 4.00
N LYS A 241 -12.00 -11.29 4.80
CA LYS A 241 -13.39 -11.37 4.32
C LYS A 241 -13.67 -10.30 3.25
N PRO A 242 -14.31 -10.66 2.09
CA PRO A 242 -14.59 -9.73 1.00
C PRO A 242 -15.48 -8.55 1.41
N GLU A 243 -16.21 -8.68 2.52
CA GLU A 243 -16.99 -7.60 3.14
C GLU A 243 -16.13 -6.38 3.48
N ASN A 244 -14.81 -6.53 3.68
CA ASN A 244 -13.89 -5.40 3.81
C ASN A 244 -13.97 -4.50 2.59
N SER A 245 -13.81 -5.04 1.38
CA SER A 245 -13.90 -4.27 0.13
C SER A 245 -15.33 -3.79 -0.14
N ILE A 246 -16.34 -4.60 0.14
CA ILE A 246 -17.75 -4.26 -0.10
C ILE A 246 -18.16 -3.06 0.76
N ARG A 247 -17.91 -3.10 2.07
CA ARG A 247 -18.28 -2.00 2.98
C ARG A 247 -17.51 -0.71 2.68
N PHE A 248 -16.25 -0.83 2.31
CA PHE A 248 -15.49 0.36 1.91
C PHE A 248 -16.04 0.98 0.63
N TYR A 249 -16.38 0.15 -0.38
CA TYR A 249 -17.03 0.60 -1.61
C TYR A 249 -18.38 1.27 -1.33
N GLU A 250 -19.23 0.69 -0.49
CA GLU A 250 -20.50 1.29 -0.07
C GLU A 250 -20.31 2.64 0.62
N ALA A 251 -19.29 2.75 1.51
CA ALA A 251 -18.94 4.00 2.18
C ALA A 251 -18.47 5.07 1.17
N LEU A 252 -17.69 4.69 0.16
CA LEU A 252 -17.27 5.59 -0.93
C LEU A 252 -18.50 6.09 -1.72
N LEU A 253 -19.40 5.21 -2.13
CA LEU A 253 -20.62 5.58 -2.84
C LEU A 253 -21.51 6.53 -2.02
N LYS A 254 -21.70 6.22 -0.73
CA LYS A 254 -22.48 7.07 0.19
C LYS A 254 -21.91 8.49 0.28
N ASN A 255 -20.59 8.62 0.19
CA ASN A 255 -19.89 9.91 0.21
C ASN A 255 -19.67 10.52 -1.19
N LYS A 256 -20.23 9.92 -2.25
CA LYS A 256 -20.11 10.36 -3.66
C LYS A 256 -18.67 10.39 -4.15
N VAL A 257 -17.82 9.51 -3.62
CA VAL A 257 -16.46 9.32 -4.08
C VAL A 257 -16.49 8.33 -5.26
N PRO A 258 -15.86 8.64 -6.40
CA PRO A 258 -15.78 7.70 -7.53
C PRO A 258 -15.05 6.41 -7.10
N ALA A 259 -15.67 5.26 -7.36
CA ALA A 259 -15.08 3.98 -7.00
C ALA A 259 -15.49 2.89 -8.00
N GLU A 260 -14.59 1.91 -8.18
CA GLU A 260 -14.83 0.70 -8.98
C GLU A 260 -14.40 -0.52 -8.16
N LEU A 261 -15.26 -1.55 -8.08
CA LEU A 261 -15.00 -2.79 -7.36
C LEU A 261 -15.13 -3.98 -8.30
N HIS A 262 -14.07 -4.80 -8.37
CA HIS A 262 -14.05 -6.10 -9.03
C HIS A 262 -14.05 -7.22 -7.99
N LEU A 263 -15.09 -8.02 -7.99
CA LEU A 263 -15.25 -9.15 -7.07
C LEU A 263 -15.25 -10.44 -7.87
N PHE A 264 -14.19 -11.23 -7.74
CA PHE A 264 -14.07 -12.55 -8.37
C PHE A 264 -14.80 -13.60 -7.54
N GLU A 265 -15.35 -14.62 -8.22
CA GLU A 265 -15.99 -15.76 -7.53
C GLU A 265 -14.95 -16.54 -6.71
N HIS A 266 -13.76 -16.77 -7.30
CA HIS A 266 -12.67 -17.51 -6.70
C HIS A 266 -11.34 -16.77 -6.81
N GLY A 267 -10.39 -17.11 -5.92
CA GLY A 267 -9.04 -16.53 -5.89
C GLY A 267 -8.36 -16.71 -4.54
N GLY A 268 -9.16 -16.84 -3.48
CA GLY A 268 -8.65 -16.87 -2.11
C GLY A 268 -7.92 -15.59 -1.74
N HIS A 269 -7.03 -15.67 -0.74
CA HIS A 269 -6.20 -14.55 -0.32
C HIS A 269 -4.80 -14.59 -0.93
N GLY A 270 -4.22 -13.42 -1.25
CA GLY A 270 -2.80 -13.32 -1.58
C GLY A 270 -2.43 -13.68 -3.03
N PHE A 271 -3.36 -13.66 -3.98
CA PHE A 271 -3.09 -14.00 -5.38
C PHE A 271 -2.16 -13.00 -6.11
N GLY A 272 -1.85 -11.85 -5.53
CA GLY A 272 -0.96 -10.84 -6.11
C GLY A 272 -1.44 -10.37 -7.49
N LEU A 273 -0.55 -10.37 -8.47
CA LEU A 273 -0.87 -10.00 -9.85
C LEU A 273 -1.76 -11.03 -10.58
N HIS A 274 -1.70 -12.31 -10.17
CA HIS A 274 -2.26 -13.40 -10.95
C HIS A 274 -3.27 -14.22 -10.15
N ASN A 275 -4.54 -13.92 -10.35
CA ASN A 275 -5.59 -14.84 -9.92
C ASN A 275 -5.69 -15.99 -10.95
N THR A 276 -5.16 -17.16 -10.60
CA THR A 276 -5.09 -18.32 -11.49
C THR A 276 -6.42 -19.05 -11.68
N THR A 277 -7.47 -18.64 -10.99
CA THR A 277 -8.81 -19.25 -11.07
C THR A 277 -9.68 -18.64 -12.17
N THR A 278 -9.24 -17.56 -12.78
CA THR A 278 -9.95 -16.83 -13.85
C THR A 278 -9.01 -16.39 -14.95
N SER A 279 -9.56 -16.18 -16.15
CA SER A 279 -8.86 -15.53 -17.27
C SER A 279 -8.90 -14.01 -17.21
N GLU A 280 -9.68 -13.43 -16.29
CA GLU A 280 -9.79 -11.99 -16.11
C GLU A 280 -8.53 -11.44 -15.46
N ASP A 281 -7.99 -10.37 -16.05
CA ASP A 281 -6.79 -9.67 -15.59
C ASP A 281 -7.20 -8.38 -14.88
N TRP A 282 -7.19 -8.41 -13.56
CA TRP A 282 -7.53 -7.25 -12.74
C TRP A 282 -6.60 -6.06 -12.99
N PHE A 283 -5.30 -6.32 -13.30
CA PHE A 283 -4.36 -5.24 -13.57
C PHE A 283 -4.72 -4.48 -14.85
N LYS A 284 -5.18 -5.19 -15.89
CA LYS A 284 -5.70 -4.59 -17.12
C LYS A 284 -6.94 -3.75 -16.82
N SER A 285 -7.85 -4.23 -15.98
CA SER A 285 -9.02 -3.45 -15.53
C SER A 285 -8.61 -2.20 -14.75
N CYS A 286 -7.60 -2.31 -13.87
CA CYS A 286 -7.01 -1.17 -13.17
C CYS A 286 -6.45 -0.12 -14.13
N ILE A 287 -5.68 -0.53 -15.14
CA ILE A 287 -5.14 0.39 -16.16
C ILE A 287 -6.28 1.07 -16.96
N ASN A 288 -7.34 0.35 -17.30
CA ASN A 288 -8.51 0.93 -17.96
C ASN A 288 -9.21 1.96 -17.06
N TRP A 289 -9.37 1.65 -15.76
CA TRP A 289 -9.92 2.58 -14.78
C TRP A 289 -9.03 3.83 -14.64
N MET A 290 -7.71 3.67 -14.60
CA MET A 290 -6.78 4.80 -14.56
C MET A 290 -6.91 5.70 -15.78
N LYS A 291 -7.10 5.13 -16.97
CA LYS A 291 -7.34 5.91 -18.22
C LYS A 291 -8.68 6.65 -18.16
N ALA A 292 -9.76 5.98 -17.74
CA ALA A 292 -11.08 6.58 -17.59
C ALA A 292 -11.06 7.77 -16.61
N ASN A 293 -10.20 7.72 -15.58
CA ASN A 293 -9.99 8.78 -14.60
C ASN A 293 -8.90 9.79 -14.98
N LYS A 294 -8.39 9.77 -16.23
CA LYS A 294 -7.37 10.70 -16.76
C LYS A 294 -6.03 10.67 -16.00
N LEU A 295 -5.77 9.59 -15.31
CA LEU A 295 -4.49 9.33 -14.66
C LEU A 295 -3.44 8.85 -15.68
N LEU A 296 -3.88 8.14 -16.70
CA LEU A 296 -3.08 7.72 -17.86
C LEU A 296 -3.65 8.31 -19.15
N PRO A 297 -2.82 8.41 -20.21
CA PRO A 297 -3.26 8.82 -21.54
C PRO A 297 -4.18 7.80 -22.22
#